data_5117f0eadc54826b2e26a5f9361f8e09
#
_entry.id   5117f0eadc54826b2e26a5f9361f8e09
#
_cell.length_a   1.000
_cell.length_b   1.000
_cell.length_c   1.000
_cell.angle_alpha   90.00
_cell.angle_beta   90.00
_cell.angle_gamma   90.00
#
_symmetry.space_group_name_H-M   'P 1'
#
loop_
_entity.id
_entity.type
_entity.pdbx_description
1 polymer ?
#
loop_
_entity_poly.entity_id
_entity_poly.type
_entity_poly.pdbx_seq_one_letter_code
_entity_poly.pdbx_strand_id
1 'polypeptide(L)'
;MPDRKRSRRGLVSVAVGILLGVASMALPSVDALWAALGVARDLRTGHSTGLAILFLCLGFLVAQYFQQEEFKAELERSLRAESARLEAGLPAFGLLTRQTGDEAMATLTGLVATARSVANTRISPSKVEVAARHGAGSAWDRALLAALQAGLAYREVVSPNHADLARSRRAAIAGSAGVYEAAVVRHLPSPFLNFIVVEQRDGTKEVWFGWLASRTSGFDGTVMRTGETHVVSLFERWHTELLGAGTPVR
;
A
#
# COMPACT_ATOMS: atom_id res chain seq x y z
N MET A 1 -0.65 -22.16 22.74
CA MET A 1 -1.79 -23.02 22.33
C MET A 1 -2.60 -22.41 21.18
N PRO A 2 -2.05 -22.32 19.94
CA PRO A 2 -2.81 -21.76 18.79
C PRO A 2 -3.36 -22.81 17.83
N ASP A 3 -3.07 -24.12 18.01
CA ASP A 3 -3.30 -25.13 16.97
C ASP A 3 -4.75 -25.64 16.81
N ARG A 4 -5.58 -25.50 17.84
CA ARG A 4 -6.95 -26.07 17.79
C ARG A 4 -7.95 -25.32 16.89
N LYS A 5 -7.74 -24.03 16.64
CA LYS A 5 -8.64 -23.25 15.75
C LYS A 5 -8.31 -23.46 14.26
N ARG A 6 -7.04 -23.74 13.94
CA ARG A 6 -6.58 -24.02 12.57
C ARG A 6 -7.17 -25.35 12.05
N SER A 7 -7.20 -26.38 12.90
CA SER A 7 -7.81 -27.68 12.61
C SER A 7 -9.32 -27.61 12.33
N ARG A 8 -10.07 -26.73 13.02
CA ARG A 8 -11.52 -26.65 12.83
C ARG A 8 -11.94 -25.97 11.53
N ARG A 9 -11.21 -24.97 11.03
CA ARG A 9 -11.56 -24.26 9.78
C ARG A 9 -11.22 -25.09 8.55
N GLY A 10 -10.07 -25.74 8.53
CA GLY A 10 -9.73 -26.72 7.49
C GLY A 10 -10.75 -27.87 7.42
N LEU A 11 -11.23 -28.35 8.58
CA LEU A 11 -12.29 -29.33 8.67
C LEU A 11 -13.64 -28.84 8.11
N VAL A 12 -13.98 -27.56 8.31
CA VAL A 12 -15.20 -26.96 7.77
C VAL A 12 -15.14 -26.86 6.26
N SER A 13 -14.01 -26.44 5.66
CA SER A 13 -13.89 -26.36 4.20
C SER A 13 -13.90 -27.74 3.54
N VAL A 14 -13.28 -28.73 4.16
CA VAL A 14 -13.36 -30.14 3.73
C VAL A 14 -14.78 -30.67 3.89
N ALA A 15 -15.46 -30.37 4.99
CA ALA A 15 -16.85 -30.79 5.23
C ALA A 15 -17.83 -30.17 4.23
N VAL A 16 -17.64 -28.88 3.87
CA VAL A 16 -18.43 -28.21 2.82
C VAL A 16 -18.15 -28.83 1.45
N GLY A 17 -16.88 -29.14 1.11
CA GLY A 17 -16.53 -29.84 -0.12
C GLY A 17 -17.14 -31.26 -0.20
N ILE A 18 -17.13 -32.00 0.92
CA ILE A 18 -17.76 -33.33 1.01
C ILE A 18 -19.28 -33.21 0.90
N LEU A 19 -19.92 -32.24 1.58
CA LEU A 19 -21.38 -32.00 1.51
C LEU A 19 -21.82 -31.65 0.08
N LEU A 20 -21.05 -30.83 -0.63
CA LEU A 20 -21.31 -30.50 -2.03
C LEU A 20 -21.06 -31.70 -2.95
N GLY A 21 -20.04 -32.53 -2.68
CA GLY A 21 -19.80 -33.78 -3.37
C GLY A 21 -20.93 -34.81 -3.16
N VAL A 22 -21.42 -34.95 -1.92
CA VAL A 22 -22.58 -35.81 -1.59
C VAL A 22 -23.88 -35.27 -2.21
N ALA A 23 -24.08 -33.95 -2.20
CA ALA A 23 -25.21 -33.33 -2.87
C ALA A 23 -25.19 -33.59 -4.39
N SER A 24 -24.00 -33.57 -5.03
CA SER A 24 -23.86 -33.91 -6.45
C SER A 24 -24.13 -35.38 -6.75
N MET A 25 -23.82 -36.29 -5.82
CA MET A 25 -24.16 -37.72 -5.91
C MET A 25 -25.67 -38.01 -5.68
N ALA A 26 -26.37 -37.14 -4.99
CA ALA A 26 -27.83 -37.24 -4.82
C ALA A 26 -28.63 -36.74 -6.03
N LEU A 27 -27.97 -36.17 -7.05
CA LEU A 27 -28.61 -35.70 -8.29
C LEU A 27 -29.44 -36.78 -9.04
N PRO A 28 -29.07 -38.08 -9.05
CA PRO A 28 -29.90 -39.12 -9.64
C PRO A 28 -31.28 -39.26 -8.94
N SER A 29 -31.35 -38.94 -7.64
CA SER A 29 -32.58 -38.92 -6.88
C SER A 29 -33.51 -37.76 -7.26
N VAL A 30 -32.87 -36.62 -7.67
CA VAL A 30 -33.59 -35.46 -8.23
C VAL A 30 -34.14 -35.79 -9.61
N ASP A 31 -33.44 -36.61 -10.40
CA ASP A 31 -33.90 -37.07 -11.70
C ASP A 31 -35.13 -37.97 -11.59
N ALA A 32 -35.22 -38.82 -10.55
CA ALA A 32 -36.39 -39.59 -10.23
C ALA A 32 -37.58 -38.72 -9.82
N LEU A 33 -37.35 -37.64 -9.09
CA LEU A 33 -38.37 -36.67 -8.71
C LEU A 33 -38.92 -35.92 -9.93
N TRP A 34 -38.06 -35.50 -10.84
CA TRP A 34 -38.47 -34.88 -12.12
C TRP A 34 -39.22 -35.86 -13.03
N ALA A 35 -38.89 -37.16 -12.95
CA ALA A 35 -39.63 -38.19 -13.65
C ALA A 35 -41.04 -38.31 -13.12
N ALA A 36 -41.23 -38.27 -11.80
CA ALA A 36 -42.52 -38.32 -11.16
C ALA A 36 -43.41 -37.09 -11.44
N LEU A 37 -42.77 -35.93 -11.74
CA LEU A 37 -43.44 -34.69 -12.12
C LEU A 37 -43.73 -34.59 -13.62
N GLY A 38 -43.45 -35.62 -14.44
CA GLY A 38 -43.79 -35.69 -15.85
C GLY A 38 -42.88 -34.84 -16.78
N VAL A 39 -41.72 -34.42 -16.31
CA VAL A 39 -40.78 -33.62 -17.13
C VAL A 39 -40.08 -34.52 -18.18
N ALA A 40 -40.02 -34.08 -19.45
CA ALA A 40 -39.46 -34.82 -20.56
C ALA A 40 -37.95 -35.19 -20.32
N ARG A 41 -37.54 -36.38 -20.74
CA ARG A 41 -36.22 -36.97 -20.45
C ARG A 41 -35.04 -36.12 -20.91
N ASP A 42 -35.17 -35.48 -22.07
CA ASP A 42 -34.13 -34.62 -22.68
C ASP A 42 -33.90 -33.33 -21.93
N LEU A 43 -34.93 -32.78 -21.27
CA LEU A 43 -34.84 -31.61 -20.41
C LEU A 43 -34.23 -31.96 -19.03
N ARG A 44 -34.39 -33.17 -18.56
CA ARG A 44 -33.87 -33.65 -17.26
C ARG A 44 -32.35 -33.78 -17.25
N THR A 45 -31.79 -34.43 -18.26
CA THR A 45 -30.33 -34.65 -18.38
C THR A 45 -29.55 -33.35 -18.53
N GLY A 46 -30.06 -32.39 -19.26
CA GLY A 46 -29.41 -31.08 -19.40
C GLY A 46 -29.44 -30.25 -18.11
N HIS A 47 -30.53 -30.31 -17.37
CA HIS A 47 -30.67 -29.55 -16.11
C HIS A 47 -29.89 -30.16 -14.95
N SER A 48 -29.81 -31.49 -14.82
CA SER A 48 -29.02 -32.12 -13.77
C SER A 48 -27.53 -31.93 -13.95
N THR A 49 -27.03 -31.99 -15.19
CA THR A 49 -25.61 -31.71 -15.50
C THR A 49 -25.27 -30.25 -15.27
N GLY A 50 -26.15 -29.32 -15.67
CA GLY A 50 -25.98 -27.87 -15.43
C GLY A 50 -25.94 -27.52 -13.95
N LEU A 51 -26.83 -28.10 -13.14
CA LEU A 51 -26.86 -27.95 -11.69
C LEU A 51 -25.58 -28.52 -11.02
N ALA A 52 -25.11 -29.69 -11.45
CA ALA A 52 -23.88 -30.27 -10.94
C ALA A 52 -22.66 -29.39 -11.21
N ILE A 53 -22.54 -28.84 -12.41
CA ILE A 53 -21.47 -27.90 -12.76
C ILE A 53 -21.59 -26.61 -11.92
N LEU A 54 -22.80 -26.10 -11.75
CA LEU A 54 -23.03 -24.88 -10.95
C LEU A 54 -22.63 -25.09 -9.48
N PHE A 55 -22.97 -26.24 -8.88
CA PHE A 55 -22.57 -26.57 -7.51
C PHE A 55 -21.05 -26.78 -7.38
N LEU A 56 -20.41 -27.39 -8.37
CA LEU A 56 -18.95 -27.53 -8.41
C LEU A 56 -18.25 -26.16 -8.51
N CYS A 57 -18.74 -25.28 -9.38
CA CYS A 57 -18.21 -23.91 -9.50
C CYS A 57 -18.42 -23.11 -8.22
N LEU A 58 -19.59 -23.20 -7.61
CA LEU A 58 -19.89 -22.52 -6.35
C LEU A 58 -19.01 -23.05 -5.21
N GLY A 59 -18.82 -24.36 -5.10
CA GLY A 59 -17.92 -24.97 -4.13
C GLY A 59 -16.46 -24.52 -4.31
N PHE A 60 -16.01 -24.44 -5.55
CA PHE A 60 -14.67 -23.94 -5.86
C PHE A 60 -14.50 -22.45 -5.50
N LEU A 61 -15.49 -21.60 -5.80
CA LEU A 61 -15.47 -20.18 -5.44
C LEU A 61 -15.47 -19.97 -3.92
N VAL A 62 -16.28 -20.75 -3.20
CA VAL A 62 -16.32 -20.72 -1.74
C VAL A 62 -14.98 -21.18 -1.14
N ALA A 63 -14.37 -22.26 -1.67
CA ALA A 63 -13.07 -22.71 -1.23
C ALA A 63 -11.96 -21.68 -1.51
N GLN A 64 -11.97 -21.05 -2.68
CA GLN A 64 -11.04 -19.97 -3.02
C GLN A 64 -11.23 -18.75 -2.10
N TYR A 65 -12.47 -18.36 -1.80
CA TYR A 65 -12.74 -17.27 -0.89
C TYR A 65 -12.15 -17.52 0.51
N PHE A 66 -12.35 -18.72 1.06
CA PHE A 66 -11.77 -19.07 2.36
C PHE A 66 -10.25 -19.14 2.34
N GLN A 67 -9.64 -19.65 1.27
CA GLN A 67 -8.18 -19.64 1.11
C GLN A 67 -7.62 -18.21 1.06
N GLN A 68 -8.29 -17.30 0.35
CA GLN A 68 -7.88 -15.90 0.30
C GLN A 68 -7.96 -15.21 1.66
N GLU A 69 -9.03 -15.46 2.43
CA GLU A 69 -9.18 -14.91 3.78
C GLU A 69 -8.14 -15.49 4.77
N GLU A 70 -7.81 -16.78 4.66
CA GLU A 70 -6.76 -17.39 5.49
C GLU A 70 -5.38 -16.82 5.13
N PHE A 71 -5.07 -16.69 3.84
CA PHE A 71 -3.82 -16.10 3.37
C PHE A 71 -3.68 -14.64 3.82
N LYS A 72 -4.76 -13.87 3.71
CA LYS A 72 -4.80 -12.46 4.16
C LYS A 72 -4.56 -12.36 5.67
N ALA A 73 -5.23 -13.19 6.46
CA ALA A 73 -5.04 -13.24 7.90
C ALA A 73 -3.65 -13.75 8.33
N GLU A 74 -2.99 -14.58 7.53
CA GLU A 74 -1.63 -15.06 7.77
C GLU A 74 -0.60 -13.99 7.40
N LEU A 75 -0.82 -13.29 6.30
CA LEU A 75 -0.01 -12.15 5.87
C LEU A 75 -0.07 -11.01 6.90
N GLU A 76 -1.26 -10.65 7.37
CA GLU A 76 -1.42 -9.65 8.42
C GLU A 76 -0.73 -10.05 9.73
N ARG A 77 -0.80 -11.34 10.11
CA ARG A 77 -0.09 -11.83 11.31
C ARG A 77 1.41 -11.82 11.14
N SER A 78 1.91 -12.21 9.98
CA SER A 78 3.33 -12.17 9.64
C SER A 78 3.85 -10.74 9.65
N LEU A 79 3.13 -9.80 9.04
CA LEU A 79 3.49 -8.38 9.04
C LEU A 79 3.48 -7.79 10.44
N ARG A 80 2.48 -8.12 11.27
CA ARG A 80 2.44 -7.67 12.68
C ARG A 80 3.57 -8.28 13.51
N ALA A 81 3.91 -9.55 13.29
CA ALA A 81 5.01 -10.21 13.99
C ALA A 81 6.36 -9.62 13.59
N GLU A 82 6.55 -9.31 12.31
CA GLU A 82 7.76 -8.68 11.79
C GLU A 82 7.86 -7.22 12.25
N SER A 83 6.75 -6.47 12.22
CA SER A 83 6.67 -5.13 12.81
C SER A 83 7.01 -5.15 14.31
N ALA A 84 6.45 -6.08 15.08
CA ALA A 84 6.77 -6.23 16.50
C ALA A 84 8.24 -6.64 16.75
N ARG A 85 8.84 -7.46 15.87
CA ARG A 85 10.27 -7.78 15.94
C ARG A 85 11.14 -6.58 15.63
N LEU A 86 10.79 -5.81 14.61
CA LEU A 86 11.45 -4.55 14.29
C LEU A 86 11.30 -3.56 15.45
N GLU A 87 10.09 -3.41 15.99
CA GLU A 87 9.83 -2.56 17.16
C GLU A 87 10.62 -2.99 18.39
N ALA A 88 10.79 -4.29 18.64
CA ALA A 88 11.59 -4.80 19.74
C ALA A 88 13.12 -4.65 19.53
N GLY A 89 13.57 -4.67 18.27
CA GLY A 89 14.97 -4.46 17.90
C GLY A 89 15.38 -2.98 17.80
N LEU A 90 14.43 -2.08 17.54
CA LEU A 90 14.66 -0.65 17.35
C LEU A 90 15.20 0.09 18.60
N PRO A 91 14.83 -0.27 19.85
CA PRO A 91 15.42 0.36 21.04
C PRO A 91 16.94 0.14 21.16
N ALA A 92 17.46 -0.93 20.56
CA ALA A 92 18.90 -1.19 20.54
C ALA A 92 19.68 -0.18 19.68
N PHE A 93 19.00 0.49 18.74
CA PHE A 93 19.60 1.54 17.90
C PHE A 93 19.42 2.95 18.43
N GLY A 94 18.76 3.16 19.57
CA GLY A 94 18.75 4.39 20.38
C GLY A 94 18.31 5.71 19.71
N LEU A 95 17.96 5.71 18.42
CA LEU A 95 17.90 6.91 17.58
C LEU A 95 16.66 6.98 16.68
N LEU A 96 15.69 6.08 16.85
CA LEU A 96 14.46 6.10 16.06
C LEU A 96 13.30 6.67 16.88
N THR A 97 12.75 7.78 16.44
CA THR A 97 11.53 8.36 17.01
C THR A 97 10.33 7.89 16.19
N ARG A 98 9.30 7.39 16.88
CA ARG A 98 8.03 6.98 16.27
C ARG A 98 7.00 8.11 16.39
N GLN A 99 6.27 8.37 15.31
CA GLN A 99 5.18 9.37 15.26
C GLN A 99 4.01 8.84 14.41
N THR A 100 2.85 9.41 14.59
CA THR A 100 1.75 9.23 13.64
C THR A 100 2.03 9.97 12.33
N GLY A 101 1.38 9.59 11.24
CA GLY A 101 1.54 10.27 9.96
C GLY A 101 1.19 11.76 10.02
N ASP A 102 0.16 12.13 10.78
CA ASP A 102 -0.28 13.52 10.93
C ASP A 102 0.71 14.35 11.78
N GLU A 103 1.22 13.81 12.88
CA GLU A 103 2.28 14.46 13.69
C GLU A 103 3.57 14.66 12.90
N ALA A 104 3.98 13.65 12.13
CA ALA A 104 5.13 13.73 11.26
C ALA A 104 4.97 14.82 10.19
N MET A 105 3.81 14.90 9.55
CA MET A 105 3.52 15.93 8.55
C MET A 105 3.45 17.33 9.14
N ALA A 106 2.90 17.49 10.34
CA ALA A 106 2.90 18.77 11.05
C ALA A 106 4.35 19.22 11.34
N THR A 107 5.18 18.33 11.85
CA THR A 107 6.60 18.61 12.13
C THR A 107 7.37 18.94 10.86
N LEU A 108 7.23 18.13 9.80
CA LEU A 108 7.88 18.35 8.51
C LEU A 108 7.46 19.68 7.87
N THR A 109 6.19 20.07 8.02
CA THR A 109 5.69 21.35 7.54
C THR A 109 6.40 22.53 8.21
N GLY A 110 6.73 22.41 9.49
CA GLY A 110 7.56 23.39 10.20
C GLY A 110 9.04 23.38 9.75
N LEU A 111 9.60 22.18 9.59
CA LEU A 111 11.02 22.00 9.23
C LEU A 111 11.33 22.48 7.81
N VAL A 112 10.42 22.36 6.86
CA VAL A 112 10.66 22.74 5.46
C VAL A 112 10.96 24.23 5.31
N ALA A 113 10.42 25.06 6.20
CA ALA A 113 10.66 26.51 6.19
C ALA A 113 12.12 26.92 6.46
N THR A 114 12.86 26.09 7.20
CA THR A 114 14.25 26.31 7.58
C THR A 114 15.22 25.39 6.88
N ALA A 115 14.73 24.44 6.09
CA ALA A 115 15.55 23.49 5.39
C ALA A 115 16.43 24.14 4.31
N ARG A 116 17.60 23.58 4.11
CA ARG A 116 18.49 23.86 2.97
C ARG A 116 18.10 23.04 1.76
N SER A 117 17.86 21.74 1.99
CA SER A 117 17.44 20.80 0.95
C SER A 117 16.46 19.78 1.47
N VAL A 118 15.60 19.30 0.57
CA VAL A 118 14.65 18.22 0.84
C VAL A 118 14.65 17.25 -0.34
N ALA A 119 14.78 15.95 -0.05
CA ALA A 119 14.61 14.87 -1.00
C ALA A 119 13.38 14.04 -0.59
N ASN A 120 12.36 14.01 -1.43
CA ASN A 120 11.06 13.42 -1.12
C ASN A 120 10.67 12.34 -2.12
N THR A 121 10.02 11.28 -1.65
CA THR A 121 9.29 10.34 -2.49
C THR A 121 7.80 10.47 -2.27
N ARG A 122 7.04 10.54 -3.34
CA ARG A 122 5.57 10.64 -3.32
C ARG A 122 4.98 9.61 -4.25
N ILE A 123 4.97 8.39 -3.78
CA ILE A 123 4.45 7.26 -4.50
C ILE A 123 3.09 6.90 -3.92
N SER A 124 2.06 6.91 -4.75
CA SER A 124 0.71 6.47 -4.36
C SER A 124 0.05 5.71 -5.50
N PRO A 125 -0.62 4.60 -5.23
CA PRO A 125 -1.38 3.86 -6.22
C PRO A 125 -2.72 4.54 -6.56
N SER A 126 -3.23 5.44 -5.70
CA SER A 126 -4.55 6.07 -5.83
C SER A 126 -4.44 7.60 -5.93
N LYS A 127 -5.21 8.19 -6.88
CA LYS A 127 -5.35 9.64 -7.00
C LYS A 127 -6.17 10.27 -5.86
N VAL A 128 -7.07 9.51 -5.27
CA VAL A 128 -8.12 10.05 -4.37
C VAL A 128 -7.59 10.34 -2.98
N GLU A 129 -6.74 9.47 -2.44
CA GLU A 129 -6.26 9.59 -1.05
C GLU A 129 -5.28 10.76 -0.86
N VAL A 130 -4.57 11.12 -1.89
CA VAL A 130 -3.51 12.13 -1.83
C VAL A 130 -4.04 13.55 -1.99
N ALA A 131 -5.12 13.74 -2.74
CA ALA A 131 -5.72 15.05 -2.96
C ALA A 131 -6.24 15.70 -1.66
N ALA A 132 -6.71 14.90 -0.72
CA ALA A 132 -7.31 15.41 0.53
C ALA A 132 -6.25 15.89 1.56
N ARG A 133 -5.10 15.21 1.66
CA ARG A 133 -4.11 15.48 2.72
C ARG A 133 -2.85 16.19 2.24
N HIS A 134 -2.43 15.99 1.01
CA HIS A 134 -1.14 16.47 0.48
C HIS A 134 -1.27 17.10 -0.91
N GLY A 135 -2.48 17.44 -1.33
CA GLY A 135 -2.76 18.07 -2.60
C GLY A 135 -2.39 19.56 -2.64
N ALA A 136 -2.61 20.16 -3.80
CA ALA A 136 -2.47 21.60 -3.99
C ALA A 136 -3.30 22.36 -2.92
N GLY A 137 -2.68 23.35 -2.26
CA GLY A 137 -3.32 24.14 -1.23
C GLY A 137 -3.31 23.54 0.19
N SER A 138 -2.74 22.34 0.41
CA SER A 138 -2.51 21.83 1.76
C SER A 138 -1.52 22.70 2.55
N ALA A 139 -1.49 22.55 3.89
CA ALA A 139 -0.52 23.28 4.72
C ALA A 139 0.92 22.98 4.30
N TRP A 140 1.21 21.71 4.03
CA TRP A 140 2.49 21.27 3.48
C TRP A 140 2.83 21.96 2.15
N ASP A 141 1.89 21.97 1.20
CA ASP A 141 2.13 22.54 -0.14
C ASP A 141 2.40 24.03 -0.07
N ARG A 142 1.63 24.77 0.77
CA ARG A 142 1.87 26.19 0.99
C ARG A 142 3.24 26.47 1.61
N ALA A 143 3.62 25.72 2.66
CA ALA A 143 4.93 25.85 3.30
C ALA A 143 6.07 25.53 2.35
N LEU A 144 5.92 24.48 1.55
CA LEU A 144 6.89 24.07 0.54
C LEU A 144 7.07 25.14 -0.54
N LEU A 145 5.99 25.69 -1.08
CA LEU A 145 6.07 26.74 -2.10
C LEU A 145 6.74 28.01 -1.54
N ALA A 146 6.41 28.40 -0.32
CA ALA A 146 7.08 29.52 0.35
C ALA A 146 8.59 29.27 0.55
N ALA A 147 8.96 28.06 0.98
CA ALA A 147 10.36 27.68 1.16
C ALA A 147 11.12 27.63 -0.17
N LEU A 148 10.52 27.14 -1.24
CA LEU A 148 11.07 27.16 -2.59
C LEU A 148 11.30 28.59 -3.07
N GLN A 149 10.38 29.50 -2.85
CA GLN A 149 10.56 30.93 -3.16
C GLN A 149 11.71 31.54 -2.36
N ALA A 150 11.95 31.05 -1.14
CA ALA A 150 13.04 31.48 -0.26
C ALA A 150 14.40 30.78 -0.52
N GLY A 151 14.50 29.95 -1.56
CA GLY A 151 15.77 29.33 -1.98
C GLY A 151 15.97 27.86 -1.55
N LEU A 152 14.93 27.17 -1.11
CA LEU A 152 15.00 25.73 -0.82
C LEU A 152 15.41 24.94 -2.11
N ALA A 153 16.29 23.96 -1.96
CA ALA A 153 16.53 22.94 -2.96
C ALA A 153 15.62 21.73 -2.69
N TYR A 154 14.63 21.50 -3.55
CA TYR A 154 13.67 20.41 -3.39
C TYR A 154 13.70 19.46 -4.57
N ARG A 155 13.95 18.19 -4.27
CA ARG A 155 13.96 17.10 -5.25
C ARG A 155 12.89 16.08 -4.89
N GLU A 156 12.02 15.72 -5.84
CA GLU A 156 11.01 14.72 -5.57
C GLU A 156 10.91 13.65 -6.66
N VAL A 157 10.66 12.43 -6.19
CA VAL A 157 10.30 11.29 -7.03
C VAL A 157 8.82 11.02 -6.85
N VAL A 158 8.07 11.03 -7.95
CA VAL A 158 6.63 10.92 -7.91
C VAL A 158 6.13 9.73 -8.73
N SER A 159 4.99 9.15 -8.33
CA SER A 159 4.23 8.26 -9.20
C SER A 159 3.49 9.05 -10.30
N PRO A 160 3.07 8.40 -11.40
CA PRO A 160 2.33 9.06 -12.48
C PRO A 160 1.10 9.86 -12.02
N ASN A 161 0.46 9.40 -10.93
CA ASN A 161 -0.69 10.06 -10.33
C ASN A 161 -0.40 11.47 -9.77
N HIS A 162 0.86 11.77 -9.52
CA HIS A 162 1.32 13.05 -8.97
C HIS A 162 2.07 13.92 -9.97
N ALA A 163 2.20 13.50 -11.21
CA ALA A 163 2.93 14.24 -12.23
C ALA A 163 2.35 15.64 -12.48
N ASP A 164 1.03 15.78 -12.44
CA ASP A 164 0.36 17.09 -12.63
C ASP A 164 0.68 18.05 -11.48
N LEU A 165 0.68 17.56 -10.24
CA LEU A 165 1.06 18.37 -9.08
C LEU A 165 2.53 18.82 -9.17
N ALA A 166 3.43 17.94 -9.59
CA ALA A 166 4.82 18.28 -9.79
C ALA A 166 5.01 19.36 -10.88
N ARG A 167 4.27 19.26 -12.00
CA ARG A 167 4.26 20.31 -13.04
C ARG A 167 3.73 21.64 -12.52
N SER A 168 2.62 21.61 -11.76
CA SER A 168 2.05 22.82 -11.16
C SER A 168 3.03 23.51 -10.21
N ARG A 169 3.74 22.75 -9.37
CA ARG A 169 4.78 23.30 -8.48
C ARG A 169 5.90 23.93 -9.25
N ARG A 170 6.41 23.25 -10.27
CA ARG A 170 7.46 23.77 -11.13
C ARG A 170 7.08 25.10 -11.78
N ALA A 171 5.85 25.19 -12.28
CA ALA A 171 5.32 26.44 -12.83
C ALA A 171 5.20 27.54 -11.78
N ALA A 172 4.76 27.21 -10.56
CA ALA A 172 4.56 28.17 -9.47
C ALA A 172 5.87 28.81 -8.95
N ILE A 173 7.01 28.14 -9.15
CA ILE A 173 8.33 28.63 -8.70
C ILE A 173 9.19 29.19 -9.84
N ALA A 174 8.66 29.28 -11.05
CA ALA A 174 9.41 29.81 -12.19
C ALA A 174 9.91 31.23 -11.88
N GLY A 175 11.22 31.43 -11.93
CA GLY A 175 11.87 32.72 -11.58
C GLY A 175 12.16 32.92 -10.10
N SER A 176 11.88 31.94 -9.22
CA SER A 176 12.28 32.00 -7.82
C SER A 176 13.75 31.60 -7.61
N ALA A 177 14.28 31.87 -6.41
CA ALA A 177 15.65 31.51 -6.03
C ALA A 177 15.83 30.00 -5.75
N GLY A 178 14.74 29.28 -5.54
CA GLY A 178 14.76 27.86 -5.20
C GLY A 178 15.03 26.95 -6.40
N VAL A 179 15.49 25.77 -6.11
CA VAL A 179 15.72 24.71 -7.10
C VAL A 179 14.65 23.62 -6.92
N TYR A 180 13.90 23.33 -7.97
CA TYR A 180 12.93 22.25 -7.98
C TYR A 180 13.25 21.25 -9.09
N GLU A 181 13.44 20.01 -8.68
CA GLU A 181 13.69 18.89 -9.59
C GLU A 181 12.67 17.78 -9.27
N ALA A 182 12.02 17.23 -10.28
CA ALA A 182 11.08 16.14 -10.12
C ALA A 182 11.22 15.10 -11.23
N ALA A 183 11.05 13.83 -10.87
CA ALA A 183 11.03 12.73 -11.81
C ALA A 183 9.84 11.79 -11.55
N VAL A 184 9.22 11.29 -12.63
CA VAL A 184 8.13 10.31 -12.60
C VAL A 184 8.70 8.91 -12.73
N VAL A 185 8.46 8.06 -11.72
CA VAL A 185 8.83 6.64 -11.77
C VAL A 185 7.56 5.80 -11.94
N ARG A 186 7.52 4.98 -13.01
CA ARG A 186 6.34 4.20 -13.39
C ARG A 186 6.29 2.80 -12.79
N HIS A 187 7.46 2.17 -12.61
CA HIS A 187 7.58 0.78 -12.18
C HIS A 187 8.32 0.74 -10.85
N LEU A 188 7.55 0.72 -9.78
CA LEU A 188 8.07 0.53 -8.43
C LEU A 188 7.48 -0.75 -7.84
N PRO A 189 8.24 -1.44 -6.98
CA PRO A 189 7.70 -2.57 -6.24
C PRO A 189 6.51 -2.10 -5.37
N SER A 190 5.53 -2.94 -5.19
CA SER A 190 4.43 -2.71 -4.24
C SER A 190 4.50 -3.76 -3.13
N PRO A 191 4.48 -3.39 -1.88
CA PRO A 191 4.36 -2.03 -1.33
C PRO A 191 5.65 -1.21 -1.49
N PHE A 192 5.52 0.11 -1.61
CA PHE A 192 6.64 1.05 -1.66
C PHE A 192 6.69 1.87 -0.36
N LEU A 193 7.88 2.00 0.20
CA LEU A 193 8.13 2.81 1.39
C LEU A 193 8.45 4.24 0.98
N ASN A 194 7.50 5.16 1.23
CA ASN A 194 7.78 6.58 1.04
C ASN A 194 8.65 7.13 2.15
N PHE A 195 9.51 8.07 1.79
CA PHE A 195 10.42 8.73 2.72
C PHE A 195 10.70 10.19 2.32
N ILE A 196 11.16 10.96 3.30
CA ILE A 196 11.58 12.34 3.14
C ILE A 196 12.92 12.51 3.86
N VAL A 197 13.94 12.97 3.16
CA VAL A 197 15.22 13.39 3.75
C VAL A 197 15.23 14.90 3.80
N VAL A 198 15.50 15.46 4.97
CA VAL A 198 15.58 16.90 5.21
C VAL A 198 17.00 17.26 5.65
N GLU A 199 17.63 18.19 4.97
CA GLU A 199 18.89 18.80 5.39
C GLU A 199 18.61 20.22 5.88
N GLN A 200 18.95 20.53 7.11
CA GLN A 200 18.85 21.85 7.68
C GLN A 200 20.03 22.75 7.26
N ARG A 201 19.89 24.05 7.46
CA ARG A 201 20.95 25.00 7.09
C ARG A 201 22.25 24.83 7.92
N ASP A 202 22.15 24.26 9.11
CA ASP A 202 23.31 23.93 9.96
C ASP A 202 24.02 22.64 9.54
N GLY A 203 23.54 21.97 8.49
CA GLY A 203 24.08 20.70 7.98
C GLY A 203 23.51 19.46 8.66
N THR A 204 22.63 19.61 9.66
CA THR A 204 21.94 18.48 10.28
C THR A 204 21.01 17.83 9.26
N LYS A 205 21.07 16.49 9.18
CA LYS A 205 20.25 15.71 8.28
C LYS A 205 19.39 14.72 9.03
N GLU A 206 18.17 14.56 8.56
CA GLU A 206 17.21 13.61 9.10
C GLU A 206 16.45 12.91 7.97
N VAL A 207 16.10 11.65 8.20
CA VAL A 207 15.17 10.92 7.32
C VAL A 207 13.91 10.55 8.09
N TRP A 208 12.80 10.73 7.41
CA TRP A 208 11.45 10.40 7.84
C TRP A 208 10.90 9.35 6.88
N PHE A 209 10.51 8.18 7.38
CA PHE A 209 10.07 7.08 6.53
C PHE A 209 9.00 6.26 7.25
N GLY A 210 8.22 5.48 6.51
CA GLY A 210 7.18 4.63 7.08
C GLY A 210 5.84 4.73 6.37
N TRP A 211 5.64 5.73 5.49
CA TRP A 211 4.42 5.81 4.69
C TRP A 211 4.43 4.74 3.61
N LEU A 212 3.70 3.64 3.86
CA LEU A 212 3.58 2.57 2.90
C LEU A 212 2.57 2.94 1.81
N ALA A 213 3.00 2.98 0.58
CA ALA A 213 2.12 3.04 -0.58
C ALA A 213 1.72 1.62 -0.97
N SER A 214 0.53 1.20 -0.60
CA SER A 214 -0.03 -0.10 -1.01
C SER A 214 -1.38 0.08 -1.68
N ARG A 215 -1.78 -0.91 -2.49
CA ARG A 215 -3.08 -0.89 -3.17
C ARG A 215 -4.26 -1.11 -2.23
N THR A 216 -4.02 -1.61 -1.02
CA THR A 216 -5.03 -2.12 -0.10
C THR A 216 -5.09 -1.40 1.23
N SER A 217 -4.06 -0.64 1.59
CA SER A 217 -4.03 0.12 2.85
C SER A 217 -3.89 1.60 2.56
N GLY A 218 -4.75 2.40 3.16
CA GLY A 218 -4.50 3.81 3.34
C GLY A 218 -3.22 4.06 4.16
N PHE A 219 -2.81 5.30 4.28
CA PHE A 219 -1.62 5.73 5.03
C PHE A 219 -1.78 5.58 6.55
N ASP A 220 -2.12 4.41 7.06
CA ASP A 220 -2.11 4.11 8.51
C ASP A 220 -0.69 3.83 9.01
N GLY A 221 0.26 4.63 8.52
CA GLY A 221 1.66 4.40 8.79
C GLY A 221 2.13 5.04 10.08
N THR A 222 2.78 4.25 10.89
CA THR A 222 3.78 4.73 11.84
C THR A 222 4.94 5.31 11.04
N VAL A 223 5.24 6.57 11.26
CA VAL A 223 6.39 7.24 10.66
C VAL A 223 7.55 7.16 11.63
N MET A 224 8.67 6.75 11.14
CA MET A 224 9.93 6.70 11.86
C MET A 224 10.82 7.85 11.43
N ARG A 225 11.55 8.44 12.39
CA ARG A 225 12.50 9.53 12.17
C ARG A 225 13.84 9.14 12.74
N THR A 226 14.91 9.41 12.01
CA THR A 226 16.28 9.27 12.51
C THR A 226 17.23 10.28 11.87
N GLY A 227 18.23 10.71 12.64
CA GLY A 227 19.39 11.46 12.16
C GLY A 227 20.65 10.59 12.01
N GLU A 228 20.53 9.27 12.14
CA GLU A 228 21.68 8.37 12.02
C GLU A 228 22.30 8.45 10.62
N THR A 229 23.59 8.81 10.56
CA THR A 229 24.28 9.14 9.31
C THR A 229 24.24 8.02 8.27
N HIS A 230 24.39 6.77 8.69
CA HIS A 230 24.35 5.63 7.77
C HIS A 230 22.98 5.41 7.18
N VAL A 231 21.92 5.58 7.99
CA VAL A 231 20.53 5.46 7.55
C VAL A 231 20.18 6.61 6.60
N VAL A 232 20.50 7.84 6.98
CA VAL A 232 20.28 9.02 6.11
C VAL A 232 20.99 8.84 4.77
N SER A 233 22.26 8.44 4.77
CA SER A 233 23.05 8.23 3.53
C SER A 233 22.49 7.11 2.65
N LEU A 234 21.87 6.07 3.24
CA LEU A 234 21.19 5.02 2.51
C LEU A 234 19.99 5.59 1.72
N PHE A 235 19.14 6.37 2.40
CA PHE A 235 17.96 6.97 1.77
C PHE A 235 18.31 8.06 0.76
N GLU A 236 19.38 8.86 0.99
CA GLU A 236 19.87 9.83 0.00
C GLU A 236 20.32 9.15 -1.29
N ARG A 237 21.10 8.07 -1.19
CA ARG A 237 21.52 7.27 -2.32
C ARG A 237 20.34 6.66 -3.06
N TRP A 238 19.43 6.06 -2.33
CA TRP A 238 18.22 5.47 -2.91
C TRP A 238 17.37 6.52 -3.64
N HIS A 239 17.20 7.72 -3.04
CA HIS A 239 16.50 8.82 -3.71
C HIS A 239 17.20 9.23 -5.01
N THR A 240 18.53 9.32 -5.01
CA THR A 240 19.31 9.69 -6.19
C THR A 240 19.16 8.66 -7.31
N GLU A 241 19.18 7.38 -6.98
CA GLU A 241 18.95 6.29 -7.94
C GLU A 241 17.53 6.36 -8.54
N LEU A 242 16.52 6.57 -7.70
CA LEU A 242 15.13 6.71 -8.16
C LEU A 242 14.94 7.95 -9.06
N LEU A 243 15.54 9.07 -8.69
CA LEU A 243 15.46 10.31 -9.46
C LEU A 243 16.12 10.14 -10.84
N GLY A 244 17.29 9.49 -10.88
CA GLY A 244 18.01 9.19 -12.12
C GLY A 244 17.32 8.16 -13.02
N ALA A 245 16.59 7.21 -12.44
CA ALA A 245 15.81 6.21 -13.18
C ALA A 245 14.47 6.74 -13.69
N GLY A 246 13.99 7.86 -13.13
CA GLY A 246 12.70 8.45 -13.48
C GLY A 246 12.73 9.30 -14.75
N THR A 247 11.56 9.56 -15.31
CA THR A 247 11.39 10.53 -16.40
C THR A 247 11.27 11.93 -15.81
N PRO A 248 12.15 12.88 -16.17
CA PRO A 248 12.10 14.24 -15.66
C PRO A 248 10.75 14.90 -15.93
N VAL A 249 10.22 15.61 -14.95
CA VAL A 249 9.04 16.46 -15.10
C VAL A 249 9.50 17.78 -15.74
N ARG A 250 9.00 18.02 -16.93
CA ARG A 250 9.27 19.25 -17.72
C ARG A 250 8.14 20.24 -17.60
#